data_7e34299a3836b6d72101d503f30af8b7
#
_entry.id   7e34299a3836b6d72101d503f30af8b7
#
_cell.length_a   1.000
_cell.length_b   1.000
_cell.length_c   1.000
_cell.angle_alpha   90.00
_cell.angle_beta   90.00
_cell.angle_gamma   90.00
#
_symmetry.space_group_name_H-M   'P 1'
#
loop_
_entity.id
_entity.type
_entity.pdbx_description
1 polymer ?
#
loop_
_entity_poly.entity_id
_entity_poly.type
_entity_poly.pdbx_seq_one_letter_code
_entity_poly.pdbx_strand_id
1 'polypeptide(L)'
;TTALYNGFFDVVWDTMNVNFVQASHALFESDLVKEVHAMTDVTNGGLRGDAHEISNTTGVGLEFYEENIRKMVAPNVLNMLETLNIDPLGVSTDSLMLIVPPEVAEDVKKAVGKYDVAISEIGEVNNSGEPILIKEDGSDEKLVPLFREAAYTKIKKLVGETTPEDFEEMKEKVQKASDAAIAKKEKVIEYIKGN
;
A
#
# COMPACT_ATOMS: atom_id res chain seq x y z
N THR A 1 9.71 -4.53 5.13
CA THR A 1 11.05 -3.87 5.08
C THR A 1 11.06 -2.58 5.88
N THR A 2 10.09 -1.65 5.68
CA THR A 2 10.01 -0.37 6.41
C THR A 2 10.02 -0.57 7.93
N ALA A 3 9.16 -1.46 8.43
CA ALA A 3 9.07 -1.81 9.85
C ALA A 3 10.40 -2.30 10.41
N LEU A 4 11.03 -3.26 9.71
CA LEU A 4 12.29 -3.85 10.13
C LEU A 4 13.41 -2.80 10.25
N TYR A 5 13.58 -1.96 9.22
CA TYR A 5 14.63 -0.93 9.21
C TYR A 5 14.39 0.20 10.22
N ASN A 6 13.17 0.41 10.67
CA ASN A 6 12.84 1.45 11.63
C ASN A 6 12.59 0.91 13.06
N GLY A 7 12.78 -0.40 13.29
CA GLY A 7 12.70 -1.02 14.61
C GLY A 7 11.28 -1.31 15.10
N PHE A 8 10.29 -1.32 14.19
CA PHE A 8 8.90 -1.73 14.49
C PHE A 8 8.76 -3.26 14.33
N PHE A 9 9.44 -4.01 15.19
CA PHE A 9 9.52 -5.46 15.04
C PHE A 9 8.18 -6.17 15.20
N ASP A 10 7.31 -5.68 16.06
CA ASP A 10 5.95 -6.21 16.22
C ASP A 10 5.15 -6.11 14.92
N VAL A 11 5.28 -4.97 14.21
CA VAL A 11 4.66 -4.77 12.89
C VAL A 11 5.20 -5.77 11.86
N VAL A 12 6.48 -6.14 11.94
CA VAL A 12 7.04 -7.18 11.05
C VAL A 12 6.30 -8.50 11.22
N TRP A 13 6.06 -8.92 12.48
CA TRP A 13 5.35 -10.16 12.76
C TRP A 13 3.89 -10.12 12.31
N ASP A 14 3.19 -9.02 12.54
CA ASP A 14 1.78 -8.86 12.18
C ASP A 14 1.55 -8.85 10.65
N THR A 15 2.56 -8.41 9.89
CA THR A 15 2.49 -8.41 8.41
C THR A 15 2.96 -9.73 7.79
N MET A 16 3.48 -10.68 8.57
CA MET A 16 3.88 -12.00 8.09
C MET A 16 2.70 -12.97 8.16
N ASN A 17 1.79 -12.90 7.19
CA ASN A 17 0.60 -13.72 7.12
C ASN A 17 0.39 -14.29 5.71
N VAL A 18 -0.64 -15.11 5.54
CA VAL A 18 -1.01 -15.76 4.27
C VAL A 18 -2.39 -15.32 3.75
N ASN A 19 -2.91 -14.20 4.26
CA ASN A 19 -4.27 -13.72 3.96
C ASN A 19 -4.51 -13.53 2.47
N PHE A 20 -3.52 -13.03 1.75
CA PHE A 20 -3.59 -12.87 0.30
C PHE A 20 -3.85 -14.21 -0.42
N VAL A 21 -3.13 -15.27 -0.03
CA VAL A 21 -3.29 -16.61 -0.60
C VAL A 21 -4.65 -17.19 -0.23
N GLN A 22 -5.11 -17.00 0.99
CA GLN A 22 -6.43 -17.46 1.46
C GLN A 22 -7.56 -16.76 0.73
N ALA A 23 -7.46 -15.43 0.53
CA ALA A 23 -8.44 -14.67 -0.24
C ALA A 23 -8.53 -15.17 -1.70
N SER A 24 -7.38 -15.34 -2.35
CA SER A 24 -7.33 -15.87 -3.70
C SER A 24 -7.94 -17.29 -3.79
N HIS A 25 -7.59 -18.17 -2.85
CA HIS A 25 -8.13 -19.53 -2.78
C HIS A 25 -9.66 -19.52 -2.64
N ALA A 26 -10.19 -18.64 -1.78
CA ALA A 26 -11.63 -18.51 -1.56
C ALA A 26 -12.41 -18.17 -2.85
N LEU A 27 -11.84 -17.31 -3.69
CA LEU A 27 -12.45 -16.94 -4.98
C LEU A 27 -12.47 -18.10 -5.97
N PHE A 28 -11.39 -18.86 -6.02
CA PHE A 28 -11.32 -20.04 -6.90
C PHE A 28 -12.23 -21.18 -6.43
N GLU A 29 -12.25 -21.46 -5.12
CA GLU A 29 -13.09 -22.53 -4.56
C GLU A 29 -14.59 -22.25 -4.71
N SER A 30 -14.99 -20.98 -4.57
CA SER A 30 -16.38 -20.55 -4.72
C SER A 30 -16.82 -20.34 -6.17
N ASP A 31 -15.91 -20.48 -7.14
CA ASP A 31 -16.11 -20.16 -8.56
C ASP A 31 -16.39 -18.67 -8.86
N LEU A 32 -16.31 -17.81 -7.84
CA LEU A 32 -16.56 -16.35 -7.95
C LEU A 32 -15.47 -15.62 -8.73
N VAL A 33 -14.31 -16.23 -8.91
CA VAL A 33 -13.25 -15.67 -9.75
C VAL A 33 -13.72 -15.35 -11.17
N LYS A 34 -14.74 -16.01 -11.66
CA LYS A 34 -15.34 -15.79 -12.99
C LYS A 34 -16.10 -14.47 -13.10
N GLU A 35 -16.55 -13.94 -11.96
CA GLU A 35 -17.27 -12.68 -11.87
C GLU A 35 -16.33 -11.49 -11.62
N VAL A 36 -15.03 -11.75 -11.43
CA VAL A 36 -14.04 -10.70 -11.17
C VAL A 36 -13.64 -10.02 -12.47
N HIS A 37 -13.92 -8.73 -12.60
CA HIS A 37 -13.56 -7.93 -13.76
C HIS A 37 -12.08 -7.53 -13.75
N ALA A 38 -11.53 -7.25 -12.58
CA ALA A 38 -10.09 -7.01 -12.38
C ALA A 38 -9.66 -7.45 -10.99
N MET A 39 -8.44 -7.94 -10.90
CA MET A 39 -7.80 -8.36 -9.66
C MET A 39 -6.33 -7.97 -9.70
N THR A 40 -5.86 -7.28 -8.67
CA THR A 40 -4.46 -6.87 -8.55
C THR A 40 -3.99 -6.96 -7.10
N ASP A 41 -2.73 -7.27 -6.92
CA ASP A 41 -2.04 -7.12 -5.65
C ASP A 41 -1.60 -5.66 -5.48
N VAL A 42 -1.89 -5.06 -4.33
CA VAL A 42 -1.52 -3.67 -4.03
C VAL A 42 -0.06 -3.62 -3.60
N THR A 43 0.84 -3.44 -4.58
CA THR A 43 2.29 -3.52 -4.39
C THR A 43 2.99 -2.15 -4.56
N ASN A 44 4.01 -2.07 -5.41
CA ASN A 44 4.79 -0.84 -5.61
C ASN A 44 3.95 0.31 -6.16
N GLY A 45 3.92 1.42 -5.43
CA GLY A 45 3.07 2.56 -5.72
C GLY A 45 1.78 2.57 -4.91
N GLY A 46 1.46 1.43 -4.24
CA GLY A 46 0.28 1.29 -3.41
C GLY A 46 -1.02 1.48 -4.19
N LEU A 47 -2.10 1.71 -3.48
CA LEU A 47 -3.41 1.94 -4.09
C LEU A 47 -3.40 3.14 -5.06
N ARG A 48 -2.59 4.17 -4.80
CA ARG A 48 -2.44 5.32 -5.72
C ARG A 48 -1.91 4.87 -7.09
N GLY A 49 -0.91 3.98 -7.08
CA GLY A 49 -0.32 3.45 -8.31
C GLY A 49 -1.30 2.60 -9.10
N ASP A 50 -1.93 1.65 -8.44
CA ASP A 50 -2.85 0.70 -9.08
C ASP A 50 -4.11 1.39 -9.59
N ALA A 51 -4.70 2.30 -8.82
CA ALA A 51 -5.85 3.09 -9.25
C ALA A 51 -5.55 3.92 -10.51
N HIS A 52 -4.39 4.58 -10.53
CA HIS A 52 -3.95 5.37 -11.66
C HIS A 52 -3.71 4.50 -12.91
N GLU A 53 -3.08 3.35 -12.74
CA GLU A 53 -2.81 2.39 -13.83
C GLU A 53 -4.10 1.83 -14.42
N ILE A 54 -5.04 1.41 -13.57
CA ILE A 54 -6.36 0.90 -14.01
C ILE A 54 -7.10 1.97 -14.80
N SER A 55 -7.24 3.19 -14.24
CA SER A 55 -7.96 4.27 -14.93
C SER A 55 -7.31 4.63 -16.27
N ASN A 56 -5.99 4.73 -16.34
CA ASN A 56 -5.29 5.04 -17.59
C ASN A 56 -5.41 3.95 -18.64
N THR A 57 -5.43 2.68 -18.21
CA THR A 57 -5.48 1.54 -19.13
C THR A 57 -6.89 1.30 -19.66
N THR A 58 -7.89 1.47 -18.81
CA THR A 58 -9.28 1.12 -19.13
C THR A 58 -10.15 2.31 -19.51
N GLY A 59 -9.75 3.53 -19.12
CA GLY A 59 -10.54 4.76 -19.32
C GLY A 59 -11.70 4.91 -18.33
N VAL A 60 -11.82 4.04 -17.32
CA VAL A 60 -12.85 4.16 -16.28
C VAL A 60 -12.37 5.06 -15.14
N GLY A 61 -13.31 5.68 -14.43
CA GLY A 61 -13.04 6.34 -13.15
C GLY A 61 -13.16 5.36 -11.99
N LEU A 62 -12.43 5.65 -10.93
CA LEU A 62 -12.47 4.91 -9.67
C LEU A 62 -12.69 5.91 -8.54
N GLU A 63 -13.70 5.69 -7.72
CA GLU A 63 -13.97 6.48 -6.53
C GLU A 63 -13.69 5.65 -5.29
N PHE A 64 -12.77 6.12 -4.44
CA PHE A 64 -12.36 5.42 -3.23
C PHE A 64 -12.77 6.21 -1.99
N TYR A 65 -13.13 5.52 -0.91
CA TYR A 65 -13.52 6.09 0.37
C TYR A 65 -12.40 5.90 1.40
N GLU A 66 -11.74 6.98 1.79
CA GLU A 66 -10.59 6.96 2.70
C GLU A 66 -10.91 6.25 4.01
N GLU A 67 -12.07 6.53 4.61
CA GLU A 67 -12.50 5.92 5.86
C GLU A 67 -12.53 4.38 5.77
N ASN A 68 -13.05 3.83 4.68
CA ASN A 68 -13.16 2.39 4.48
C ASN A 68 -11.78 1.74 4.27
N ILE A 69 -10.89 2.42 3.55
CA ILE A 69 -9.51 1.96 3.35
C ILE A 69 -8.75 1.95 4.68
N ARG A 70 -8.81 3.06 5.44
CA ARG A 70 -8.10 3.18 6.72
C ARG A 70 -8.53 2.11 7.73
N LYS A 71 -9.81 1.75 7.76
CA LYS A 71 -10.33 0.66 8.61
C LYS A 71 -9.75 -0.72 8.27
N MET A 72 -9.29 -0.91 7.03
CA MET A 72 -8.68 -2.17 6.59
C MET A 72 -7.19 -2.28 6.97
N VAL A 73 -6.52 -1.17 7.23
CA VAL A 73 -5.10 -1.18 7.63
C VAL A 73 -5.00 -1.57 9.11
N ALA A 74 -4.15 -2.55 9.42
CA ALA A 74 -3.91 -2.95 10.80
C ALA A 74 -3.44 -1.73 11.63
N PRO A 75 -4.00 -1.49 12.83
CA PRO A 75 -3.76 -0.25 13.58
C PRO A 75 -2.29 0.05 13.90
N ASN A 76 -1.50 -0.97 14.20
CA ASN A 76 -0.07 -0.84 14.46
C ASN A 76 0.72 -0.50 13.18
N VAL A 77 0.30 -1.03 12.02
CA VAL A 77 0.87 -0.68 10.71
C VAL A 77 0.56 0.78 10.37
N LEU A 78 -0.70 1.19 10.54
CA LEU A 78 -1.13 2.57 10.30
C LEU A 78 -0.36 3.56 11.19
N ASN A 79 -0.28 3.27 12.49
CA ASN A 79 0.49 4.09 13.45
C ASN A 79 1.98 4.19 13.07
N MET A 80 2.59 3.10 12.63
CA MET A 80 3.97 3.12 12.14
C MET A 80 4.12 4.03 10.91
N LEU A 81 3.24 3.90 9.93
CA LEU A 81 3.28 4.71 8.71
C LEU A 81 3.12 6.19 9.01
N GLU A 82 2.16 6.55 9.86
CA GLU A 82 1.94 7.92 10.33
C GLU A 82 3.15 8.47 11.10
N THR A 83 3.71 7.70 12.03
CA THR A 83 4.93 8.07 12.78
C THR A 83 6.12 8.35 11.86
N LEU A 84 6.23 7.60 10.77
CA LEU A 84 7.31 7.76 9.80
C LEU A 84 6.97 8.78 8.68
N ASN A 85 5.79 9.39 8.74
CA ASN A 85 5.27 10.29 7.70
C ASN A 85 5.30 9.64 6.31
N ILE A 86 4.79 8.41 6.24
CA ILE A 86 4.68 7.62 5.00
C ILE A 86 3.20 7.57 4.62
N ASP A 87 2.89 7.90 3.38
CA ASP A 87 1.54 7.78 2.84
C ASP A 87 1.11 6.31 2.77
N PRO A 88 0.08 5.87 3.53
CA PRO A 88 -0.39 4.50 3.52
C PRO A 88 -0.97 4.06 2.17
N LEU A 89 -1.44 5.01 1.35
CA LEU A 89 -1.98 4.73 0.02
C LEU A 89 -0.90 4.61 -1.06
N GLY A 90 0.33 5.04 -0.76
CA GLY A 90 1.46 5.04 -1.69
C GLY A 90 2.44 3.88 -1.50
N VAL A 91 2.18 2.96 -0.57
CA VAL A 91 3.08 1.84 -0.25
C VAL A 91 2.40 0.49 -0.46
N SER A 92 3.22 -0.55 -0.63
CA SER A 92 2.72 -1.94 -0.63
C SER A 92 2.08 -2.28 0.71
N THR A 93 0.87 -2.81 0.67
CA THR A 93 0.07 -3.17 1.86
C THR A 93 -0.23 -4.66 1.94
N ASP A 94 0.33 -5.49 1.05
CA ASP A 94 0.02 -6.92 0.91
C ASP A 94 -1.49 -7.20 0.80
N SER A 95 -2.21 -6.29 0.12
CA SER A 95 -3.66 -6.36 -0.07
C SER A 95 -3.98 -6.87 -1.46
N LEU A 96 -5.13 -7.50 -1.58
CA LEU A 96 -5.74 -7.88 -2.85
C LEU A 96 -6.89 -6.94 -3.15
N MET A 97 -6.83 -6.21 -4.26
CA MET A 97 -7.93 -5.38 -4.75
C MET A 97 -8.71 -6.12 -5.81
N LEU A 98 -10.02 -6.13 -5.69
CA LEU A 98 -10.96 -6.76 -6.61
C LEU A 98 -11.93 -5.72 -7.16
N ILE A 99 -12.22 -5.81 -8.46
CA ILE A 99 -13.33 -5.08 -9.08
C ILE A 99 -14.33 -6.13 -9.54
N VAL A 100 -15.52 -6.06 -8.99
CA VAL A 100 -16.61 -7.02 -9.22
C VAL A 100 -17.92 -6.30 -9.50
N PRO A 101 -18.88 -6.93 -10.17
CA PRO A 101 -20.23 -6.40 -10.27
C PRO A 101 -20.87 -6.23 -8.89
N PRO A 102 -21.67 -5.16 -8.65
CA PRO A 102 -22.24 -4.89 -7.33
C PRO A 102 -23.13 -6.05 -6.82
N GLU A 103 -23.79 -6.77 -7.71
CA GLU A 103 -24.67 -7.90 -7.35
C GLU A 103 -23.93 -9.11 -6.75
N VAL A 104 -22.62 -9.25 -6.99
CA VAL A 104 -21.81 -10.35 -6.42
C VAL A 104 -20.92 -9.92 -5.27
N ALA A 105 -20.85 -8.64 -4.95
CA ALA A 105 -19.96 -8.09 -3.93
C ALA A 105 -20.17 -8.76 -2.56
N GLU A 106 -21.42 -8.96 -2.16
CA GLU A 106 -21.74 -9.64 -0.88
C GLU A 106 -21.35 -11.11 -0.87
N ASP A 107 -21.45 -11.81 -2.01
CA ASP A 107 -21.04 -13.21 -2.08
C ASP A 107 -19.53 -13.36 -2.06
N VAL A 108 -18.80 -12.43 -2.67
CA VAL A 108 -17.34 -12.33 -2.56
C VAL A 108 -16.92 -12.09 -1.09
N LYS A 109 -17.55 -11.14 -0.41
CA LYS A 109 -17.29 -10.87 1.01
C LYS A 109 -17.54 -12.11 1.88
N LYS A 110 -18.62 -12.82 1.65
CA LYS A 110 -18.94 -14.07 2.37
C LYS A 110 -17.93 -15.18 2.08
N ALA A 111 -17.50 -15.33 0.81
CA ALA A 111 -16.56 -16.38 0.43
C ALA A 111 -15.19 -16.15 1.10
N VAL A 112 -14.65 -14.94 1.02
CA VAL A 112 -13.37 -14.56 1.63
C VAL A 112 -13.45 -14.61 3.16
N GLY A 113 -14.56 -14.15 3.75
CA GLY A 113 -14.78 -14.18 5.20
C GLY A 113 -14.79 -15.58 5.82
N LYS A 114 -15.06 -16.64 5.04
CA LYS A 114 -14.94 -18.03 5.53
C LYS A 114 -13.52 -18.42 5.94
N TYR A 115 -12.53 -17.72 5.43
CA TYR A 115 -11.11 -17.93 5.72
C TYR A 115 -10.57 -16.97 6.77
N ASP A 116 -11.44 -16.25 7.47
CA ASP A 116 -11.08 -15.24 8.47
C ASP A 116 -10.19 -14.11 7.91
N VAL A 117 -10.34 -13.82 6.61
CA VAL A 117 -9.64 -12.72 5.94
C VAL A 117 -10.54 -11.49 5.93
N ALA A 118 -10.02 -10.39 6.43
CA ALA A 118 -10.71 -9.10 6.39
C ALA A 118 -10.93 -8.66 4.94
N ILE A 119 -12.14 -8.21 4.63
CA ILE A 119 -12.53 -7.69 3.33
C ILE A 119 -13.54 -6.55 3.51
N SER A 120 -13.42 -5.51 2.73
CA SER A 120 -14.34 -4.35 2.74
C SER A 120 -14.52 -3.80 1.34
N GLU A 121 -15.67 -3.19 1.12
CA GLU A 121 -15.93 -2.35 -0.04
C GLU A 121 -15.28 -0.99 0.20
N ILE A 122 -14.30 -0.65 -0.64
CA ILE A 122 -13.49 0.55 -0.48
C ILE A 122 -13.79 1.63 -1.52
N GLY A 123 -14.68 1.36 -2.46
CA GLY A 123 -15.03 2.32 -3.50
C GLY A 123 -15.86 1.71 -4.62
N GLU A 124 -16.03 2.46 -5.70
CA GLU A 124 -16.81 2.07 -6.86
C GLU A 124 -16.16 2.51 -8.18
N VAL A 125 -16.55 1.84 -9.26
CA VAL A 125 -16.15 2.19 -10.63
C VAL A 125 -17.21 3.10 -11.24
N ASN A 126 -16.77 4.17 -11.91
CA ASN A 126 -17.66 5.12 -12.60
C ASN A 126 -17.11 5.54 -13.98
N ASN A 127 -17.78 6.47 -14.64
CA ASN A 127 -17.43 6.93 -15.98
C ASN A 127 -16.61 8.23 -15.99
N SER A 128 -16.02 8.66 -14.86
CA SER A 128 -15.27 9.92 -14.79
C SER A 128 -13.94 9.87 -15.55
N GLY A 129 -13.38 8.67 -15.73
CA GLY A 129 -12.06 8.48 -16.35
C GLY A 129 -10.87 8.80 -15.44
N GLU A 130 -11.13 9.14 -14.17
CA GLU A 130 -10.09 9.55 -13.21
C GLU A 130 -10.26 8.80 -11.87
N PRO A 131 -9.16 8.40 -11.22
CA PRO A 131 -9.22 7.87 -9.86
C PRO A 131 -9.25 9.02 -8.85
N ILE A 132 -10.25 9.02 -7.97
CA ILE A 132 -10.41 10.01 -6.90
C ILE A 132 -10.53 9.34 -5.53
N LEU A 133 -10.09 10.03 -4.50
CA LEU A 133 -10.24 9.67 -3.11
C LEU A 133 -11.20 10.64 -2.43
N ILE A 134 -12.28 10.14 -1.88
CA ILE A 134 -13.18 10.89 -1.00
C ILE A 134 -12.63 10.78 0.42
N LYS A 135 -12.23 11.91 1.00
CA LYS A 135 -11.66 11.99 2.35
C LYS A 135 -12.73 11.95 3.43
N GLU A 136 -12.30 11.68 4.65
CA GLU A 136 -13.18 11.67 5.83
C GLU A 136 -13.93 12.99 6.05
N ASP A 137 -13.34 14.13 5.65
CA ASP A 137 -13.98 15.45 5.74
C ASP A 137 -14.94 15.77 4.57
N GLY A 138 -15.12 14.83 3.65
CA GLY A 138 -15.96 14.96 2.46
C GLY A 138 -15.30 15.70 1.29
N SER A 139 -14.06 16.15 1.43
CA SER A 139 -13.29 16.67 0.29
C SER A 139 -12.80 15.53 -0.58
N ASP A 140 -12.47 15.85 -1.83
CA ASP A 140 -11.91 14.89 -2.79
C ASP A 140 -10.50 15.28 -3.22
N GLU A 141 -9.72 14.29 -3.61
CA GLU A 141 -8.44 14.49 -4.27
C GLU A 141 -8.21 13.45 -5.37
N LYS A 142 -7.43 13.82 -6.40
CA LYS A 142 -6.98 12.84 -7.39
C LYS A 142 -6.03 11.84 -6.75
N LEU A 143 -6.34 10.56 -6.97
CA LEU A 143 -5.52 9.47 -6.48
C LEU A 143 -4.41 9.16 -7.49
N VAL A 144 -3.36 9.96 -7.47
CA VAL A 144 -2.20 9.82 -8.36
C VAL A 144 -0.95 9.40 -7.61
N PRO A 145 0.00 8.68 -8.24
CA PRO A 145 1.28 8.39 -7.64
C PRO A 145 2.01 9.68 -7.28
N LEU A 146 2.30 9.87 -5.99
CA LEU A 146 3.02 11.07 -5.52
C LEU A 146 4.52 10.95 -5.76
N PHE A 147 5.08 9.76 -5.58
CA PHE A 147 6.50 9.50 -5.77
C PHE A 147 6.80 8.00 -5.89
N ARG A 148 7.64 7.60 -6.84
CA ARG A 148 8.08 6.21 -7.02
C ARG A 148 9.25 5.87 -6.10
N GLU A 149 9.07 6.02 -4.81
CA GLU A 149 10.12 5.73 -3.85
C GLU A 149 9.75 4.55 -2.97
N ALA A 150 10.70 3.65 -2.76
CA ALA A 150 10.57 2.70 -1.68
C ALA A 150 10.60 3.50 -0.36
N ALA A 151 9.54 3.42 0.44
CA ALA A 151 9.33 4.22 1.64
C ALA A 151 10.46 4.08 2.70
N TYR A 152 11.29 3.06 2.59
CA TYR A 152 12.44 2.81 3.45
C TYR A 152 13.75 3.43 2.94
N THR A 153 13.81 3.97 1.70
CA THR A 153 15.01 4.59 1.14
C THR A 153 14.84 6.10 1.04
N LYS A 154 15.41 6.83 1.99
CA LYS A 154 15.41 8.30 1.96
C LYS A 154 16.39 8.91 0.94
N ILE A 155 17.29 8.10 0.37
CA ILE A 155 18.32 8.56 -0.56
C ILE A 155 17.71 9.20 -1.81
N LYS A 156 16.65 8.62 -2.37
CA LYS A 156 15.98 9.19 -3.55
C LYS A 156 15.36 10.57 -3.29
N LYS A 157 14.85 10.82 -2.08
CA LYS A 157 14.39 12.15 -1.69
C LYS A 157 15.51 13.18 -1.59
N LEU A 158 16.71 12.73 -1.22
CA LEU A 158 17.89 13.60 -1.12
C LEU A 158 18.47 13.95 -2.49
N VAL A 159 18.45 12.99 -3.40
CA VAL A 159 18.99 13.18 -4.77
C VAL A 159 18.01 13.97 -5.64
N GLY A 160 16.70 13.74 -5.49
CA GLY A 160 15.67 14.42 -6.28
C GLY A 160 15.70 14.03 -7.77
N GLU A 161 14.89 14.74 -8.57
CA GLU A 161 14.79 14.57 -10.02
C GLU A 161 15.55 15.68 -10.80
N THR A 162 16.01 16.69 -10.08
CA THR A 162 16.73 17.83 -10.64
C THR A 162 18.20 17.80 -10.25
N THR A 163 19.05 18.40 -11.09
CA THR A 163 20.46 18.59 -10.73
C THR A 163 20.56 19.41 -9.47
N PRO A 164 21.30 18.97 -8.42
CA PRO A 164 21.41 19.71 -7.18
C PRO A 164 22.12 21.04 -7.40
N GLU A 165 21.67 22.08 -6.71
CA GLU A 165 22.31 23.41 -6.75
C GLU A 165 23.68 23.40 -6.06
N ASP A 166 23.82 22.57 -5.01
CA ASP A 166 25.08 22.34 -4.31
C ASP A 166 25.39 20.84 -4.26
N PHE A 167 26.37 20.44 -5.05
CA PHE A 167 26.79 19.04 -5.16
C PHE A 167 27.48 18.53 -3.89
N GLU A 168 28.27 19.35 -3.21
CA GLU A 168 28.97 18.94 -2.00
C GLU A 168 27.99 18.79 -0.81
N GLU A 169 27.02 19.69 -0.68
CA GLU A 169 25.95 19.54 0.31
C GLU A 169 25.13 18.27 0.06
N MET A 170 24.80 17.98 -1.19
CA MET A 170 24.09 16.75 -1.53
C MET A 170 24.91 15.52 -1.17
N LYS A 171 26.20 15.51 -1.48
CA LYS A 171 27.12 14.42 -1.16
C LYS A 171 27.20 14.16 0.36
N GLU A 172 27.28 15.21 1.17
CA GLU A 172 27.23 15.06 2.63
C GLU A 172 25.90 14.47 3.13
N LYS A 173 24.77 14.92 2.57
CA LYS A 173 23.44 14.36 2.90
C LYS A 173 23.32 12.89 2.55
N VAL A 174 23.82 12.50 1.36
CA VAL A 174 23.87 11.10 0.94
C VAL A 174 24.75 10.26 1.85
N GLN A 175 25.92 10.77 2.24
CA GLN A 175 26.80 10.06 3.17
C GLN A 175 26.15 9.86 4.53
N LYS A 176 25.54 10.89 5.12
CA LYS A 176 24.81 10.81 6.39
C LYS A 176 23.65 9.80 6.32
N ALA A 177 22.94 9.77 5.19
CA ALA A 177 21.84 8.81 4.98
C ALA A 177 22.37 7.37 4.88
N SER A 178 23.51 7.18 4.22
CA SER A 178 24.20 5.88 4.11
C SER A 178 24.65 5.38 5.50
N ASP A 179 25.30 6.22 6.28
CA ASP A 179 25.77 5.87 7.63
C ASP A 179 24.59 5.51 8.55
N ALA A 180 23.50 6.26 8.47
CA ALA A 180 22.27 5.97 9.21
C ALA A 180 21.64 4.62 8.79
N ALA A 181 21.68 4.28 7.49
CA ALA A 181 21.19 2.99 6.99
C ALA A 181 22.06 1.82 7.49
N ILE A 182 23.38 2.00 7.51
CA ILE A 182 24.32 1.01 8.05
C ILE A 182 24.05 0.76 9.54
N ALA A 183 23.91 1.81 10.34
CA ALA A 183 23.61 1.68 11.77
C ALA A 183 22.28 0.96 12.03
N LYS A 184 21.24 1.20 11.19
CA LYS A 184 19.98 0.45 11.27
C LYS A 184 20.17 -1.03 10.92
N LYS A 185 20.93 -1.33 9.86
CA LYS A 185 21.26 -2.69 9.47
C LYS A 185 21.94 -3.45 10.63
N GLU A 186 22.88 -2.83 11.32
CA GLU A 186 23.58 -3.43 12.45
C GLU A 186 22.62 -3.79 13.59
N LYS A 187 21.70 -2.88 13.94
CA LYS A 187 20.63 -3.16 14.93
C LYS A 187 19.75 -4.34 14.53
N VAL A 188 19.38 -4.44 13.24
CA VAL A 188 18.60 -5.58 12.74
C VAL A 188 19.37 -6.88 12.86
N ILE A 189 20.67 -6.86 12.54
CA ILE A 189 21.55 -8.05 12.69
C ILE A 189 21.66 -8.46 14.16
N GLU A 190 21.81 -7.53 15.08
CA GLU A 190 21.83 -7.79 16.52
C GLU A 190 20.52 -8.42 16.99
N TYR A 191 19.37 -7.87 16.55
CA TYR A 191 18.06 -8.42 16.87
C TYR A 191 17.90 -9.88 16.37
N ILE A 192 18.30 -10.16 15.13
CA ILE A 192 18.20 -11.50 14.56
C ILE A 192 19.12 -12.50 15.28
N LYS A 193 20.29 -12.05 15.71
CA LYS A 193 21.25 -12.91 16.44
C LYS A 193 20.88 -13.12 17.91
N GLY A 194 20.09 -12.25 18.50
CA GLY A 194 19.62 -12.32 19.88
C GLY A 194 18.38 -13.17 20.10
N ASN A 195 17.70 -13.55 19.01
CA ASN A 195 16.56 -14.46 18.99
C ASN A 195 16.94 -15.80 18.35
#